data_7cf7a6b2838b2ae2aa5acec7ddd6fa18
#
_entry.id   7cf7a6b2838b2ae2aa5acec7ddd6fa18
#
_cell.length_a   1.000
_cell.length_b   1.000
_cell.length_c   1.000
_cell.angle_alpha   90.00
_cell.angle_beta   90.00
_cell.angle_gamma   90.00
#
_symmetry.space_group_name_H-M   'P 1'
#
loop_
_entity.id
_entity.type
_entity.pdbx_description
1 polymer ?
#
loop_
_entity_poly.entity_id
_entity_poly.type
_entity_poly.pdbx_seq_one_letter_code
_entity_poly.pdbx_strand_id
1 'polypeptide(L)'
;MLTRTVIAASLAAAGIAATPAAATAAPTAPVSAAASASAAPYSPERVCGPGFRRVKDGHRAMRTREGAVFGHVYLMYNKRSGKNCVAAIKTAYLSTKTTTGASIEVRGGGRSEDVQKYRFYAETGHVDGSWKCVKYWGWTRDPSGRVEARGGRNSWGNCAG
;
A
#
# COMPACT_ATOMS: atom_id res chain seq x y z
N MET A 1 14.38 82.16 4.53
CA MET A 1 13.42 83.16 5.06
C MET A 1 12.18 82.49 5.59
N LEU A 2 11.85 82.85 6.79
CA LEU A 2 10.66 82.73 7.61
C LEU A 2 10.44 81.42 8.36
N THR A 3 10.88 81.52 9.55
CA THR A 3 10.55 80.94 10.82
C THR A 3 9.03 81.06 11.12
N ARG A 4 8.37 80.04 11.67
CA ARG A 4 7.32 80.26 12.66
C ARG A 4 7.17 79.02 13.59
N THR A 5 7.51 79.34 14.82
CA THR A 5 7.29 78.58 16.06
C THR A 5 5.83 78.74 16.52
N VAL A 6 5.18 77.70 17.02
CA VAL A 6 4.09 77.79 18.00
C VAL A 6 4.00 76.46 18.76
N ILE A 7 4.46 76.39 19.97
CA ILE A 7 3.81 76.35 21.29
C ILE A 7 2.93 75.09 21.58
N ALA A 8 3.31 74.47 22.68
CA ALA A 8 2.82 73.31 23.38
C ALA A 8 1.34 73.39 23.91
N ALA A 9 0.73 72.25 24.07
CA ALA A 9 -0.27 72.03 25.08
C ALA A 9 -0.20 70.58 25.55
N SER A 10 0.18 70.42 26.82
CA SER A 10 0.17 69.13 27.55
C SER A 10 -1.23 68.82 28.01
N LEU A 11 -1.71 67.62 27.76
CA LEU A 11 -2.86 67.06 28.48
C LEU A 11 -2.51 65.67 28.98
N ALA A 12 -2.40 65.55 30.31
CA ALA A 12 -2.27 64.30 31.02
C ALA A 12 -3.62 63.58 31.05
N ALA A 13 -3.70 62.36 30.59
CA ALA A 13 -4.81 61.51 30.81
C ALA A 13 -4.33 60.16 31.40
N ALA A 14 -4.92 59.83 32.53
CA ALA A 14 -4.64 58.68 33.36
C ALA A 14 -4.82 57.37 32.61
N GLY A 15 -3.78 56.52 32.62
CA GLY A 15 -3.79 55.19 32.06
C GLY A 15 -4.52 54.18 32.94
N ILE A 16 -5.47 53.49 32.38
CA ILE A 16 -6.02 52.26 32.95
C ILE A 16 -5.15 51.11 32.39
N ALA A 17 -4.39 50.48 33.27
CA ALA A 17 -3.62 49.28 32.93
C ALA A 17 -4.56 48.09 32.75
N ALA A 18 -4.82 47.73 31.52
CA ALA A 18 -5.45 46.46 31.17
C ALA A 18 -4.35 45.39 31.09
N THR A 19 -4.36 44.45 32.01
CA THR A 19 -3.54 43.26 32.00
C THR A 19 -4.00 42.33 30.82
N PRO A 20 -3.12 41.94 29.90
CA PRO A 20 -3.46 40.95 28.87
C PRO A 20 -3.60 39.57 29.54
N ALA A 21 -4.79 38.98 29.52
CA ALA A 21 -4.99 37.59 29.86
C ALA A 21 -4.21 36.73 28.87
N ALA A 22 -3.23 35.99 29.35
CA ALA A 22 -2.51 34.98 28.55
C ALA A 22 -3.51 33.88 28.18
N ALA A 23 -3.92 33.86 26.92
CA ALA A 23 -4.64 32.73 26.37
C ALA A 23 -3.67 31.54 26.25
N THR A 24 -3.77 30.59 27.15
CA THR A 24 -3.11 29.27 27.01
C THR A 24 -3.72 28.56 25.84
N ALA A 25 -2.98 28.52 24.72
CA ALA A 25 -3.31 27.68 23.59
C ALA A 25 -3.16 26.22 24.02
N ALA A 26 -4.26 25.49 24.08
CA ALA A 26 -4.26 24.05 24.28
C ALA A 26 -3.49 23.39 23.11
N PRO A 27 -2.61 22.40 23.38
CA PRO A 27 -1.95 21.66 22.30
C PRO A 27 -3.00 20.89 21.49
N THR A 28 -3.21 21.28 20.25
CA THR A 28 -3.95 20.50 19.27
C THR A 28 -3.15 19.23 18.99
N ALA A 29 -3.60 18.12 19.54
CA ALA A 29 -3.07 16.81 19.19
C ALA A 29 -3.23 16.57 17.67
N PRO A 30 -2.21 16.04 16.97
CA PRO A 30 -2.33 15.70 15.56
C PRO A 30 -3.43 14.65 15.45
N VAL A 31 -4.51 14.97 14.76
CA VAL A 31 -5.50 13.97 14.32
C VAL A 31 -4.78 13.09 13.31
N SER A 32 -4.25 11.95 13.76
CA SER A 32 -3.85 10.88 12.86
C SER A 32 -5.09 10.46 12.10
N ALA A 33 -5.22 10.95 10.87
CA ALA A 33 -6.14 10.38 9.90
C ALA A 33 -5.65 8.96 9.61
N ALA A 34 -6.12 8.00 10.39
CA ALA A 34 -6.04 6.60 10.03
C ALA A 34 -6.81 6.46 8.71
N ALA A 35 -6.09 6.44 7.60
CA ALA A 35 -6.65 6.07 6.32
C ALA A 35 -7.26 4.69 6.51
N SER A 36 -8.58 4.61 6.56
CA SER A 36 -9.32 3.35 6.55
C SER A 36 -8.88 2.63 5.29
N ALA A 37 -7.99 1.66 5.42
CA ALA A 37 -7.62 0.77 4.35
C ALA A 37 -8.90 0.03 3.97
N SER A 38 -9.55 0.44 2.88
CA SER A 38 -10.65 -0.30 2.30
C SER A 38 -10.16 -1.72 2.10
N ALA A 39 -10.72 -2.65 2.86
CA ALA A 39 -10.40 -4.06 2.70
C ALA A 39 -10.61 -4.43 1.22
N ALA A 40 -9.60 -5.03 0.59
CA ALA A 40 -9.74 -5.46 -0.78
C ALA A 40 -10.96 -6.40 -0.88
N PRO A 41 -11.83 -6.24 -1.89
CA PRO A 41 -13.08 -7.00 -2.00
C PRO A 41 -12.85 -8.49 -2.24
N TYR A 42 -11.60 -8.92 -2.38
CA TYR A 42 -11.18 -10.29 -2.67
C TYR A 42 -10.17 -10.78 -1.64
N SER A 43 -10.35 -12.02 -1.15
CA SER A 43 -9.33 -12.75 -0.40
C SER A 43 -8.55 -13.69 -1.32
N PRO A 44 -7.30 -14.04 -0.97
CA PRO A 44 -6.50 -14.97 -1.79
C PRO A 44 -7.15 -16.36 -1.90
N GLU A 45 -7.89 -16.80 -0.88
CA GLU A 45 -8.65 -18.06 -0.91
C GLU A 45 -9.78 -18.01 -1.93
N ARG A 46 -10.45 -16.86 -2.08
CA ARG A 46 -11.51 -16.69 -3.09
C ARG A 46 -10.93 -16.63 -4.49
N VAL A 47 -9.78 -16.00 -4.65
CA VAL A 47 -9.10 -15.86 -5.93
C VAL A 47 -8.57 -17.20 -6.42
N CYS A 48 -7.79 -17.92 -5.58
CA CYS A 48 -7.22 -19.23 -5.95
C CYS A 48 -8.22 -20.39 -5.85
N GLY A 49 -9.37 -20.18 -5.20
CA GLY A 49 -10.44 -21.17 -5.12
C GLY A 49 -10.33 -22.14 -3.94
N PRO A 50 -11.27 -23.10 -3.90
CA PRO A 50 -11.42 -23.99 -2.75
C PRO A 50 -10.21 -24.91 -2.53
N GLY A 51 -9.88 -25.12 -1.26
CA GLY A 51 -8.77 -26.00 -0.84
C GLY A 51 -7.40 -25.34 -0.84
N PHE A 52 -7.26 -24.16 -1.41
CA PHE A 52 -6.02 -23.39 -1.32
C PHE A 52 -5.89 -22.71 0.05
N ARG A 53 -4.67 -22.76 0.61
CA ARG A 53 -4.32 -22.10 1.86
C ARG A 53 -3.01 -21.34 1.67
N ARG A 54 -2.89 -20.20 2.33
CA ARG A 54 -1.65 -19.42 2.32
C ARG A 54 -0.52 -20.22 2.97
N VAL A 55 0.62 -20.31 2.31
CA VAL A 55 1.82 -20.92 2.88
C VAL A 55 2.44 -19.98 3.93
N LYS A 56 3.25 -20.50 4.85
CA LYS A 56 3.81 -19.76 5.99
C LYS A 56 4.45 -18.43 5.58
N ASP A 57 5.25 -18.41 4.52
CA ASP A 57 5.92 -17.22 3.98
C ASP A 57 5.24 -16.65 2.72
N GLY A 58 3.99 -17.01 2.50
CA GLY A 58 3.25 -16.71 1.27
C GLY A 58 2.57 -15.36 1.23
N HIS A 59 3.06 -14.34 1.95
CA HIS A 59 2.47 -13.01 1.91
C HIS A 59 3.54 -11.92 1.86
N ARG A 60 3.43 -11.00 0.90
CA ARG A 60 4.27 -9.80 0.80
C ARG A 60 3.44 -8.61 0.35
N ALA A 61 3.73 -7.44 0.89
CA ALA A 61 3.20 -6.18 0.37
C ALA A 61 3.86 -5.88 -0.98
N MET A 62 3.07 -5.42 -1.94
CA MET A 62 3.57 -4.83 -3.19
C MET A 62 3.85 -3.36 -2.93
N ARG A 63 5.14 -3.01 -2.87
CA ARG A 63 5.63 -1.66 -2.55
C ARG A 63 6.27 -0.99 -3.74
N THR A 64 6.09 0.31 -3.85
CA THR A 64 6.87 1.16 -4.75
C THR A 64 8.29 1.34 -4.20
N ARG A 65 9.16 1.92 -5.01
CA ARG A 65 10.52 2.30 -4.58
C ARG A 65 10.51 3.23 -3.36
N GLU A 66 9.52 4.11 -3.28
CA GLU A 66 9.32 5.08 -2.19
C GLU A 66 8.58 4.49 -0.98
N GLY A 67 8.20 3.20 -1.04
CA GLY A 67 7.59 2.46 0.07
C GLY A 67 6.05 2.45 0.08
N ALA A 68 5.38 3.16 -0.83
CA ALA A 68 3.91 3.13 -0.90
C ALA A 68 3.40 1.71 -1.24
N VAL A 69 2.32 1.29 -0.60
CA VAL A 69 1.72 -0.04 -0.81
C VAL A 69 0.54 0.09 -1.77
N PHE A 70 0.59 -0.62 -2.91
CA PHE A 70 -0.51 -0.68 -3.87
C PHE A 70 -1.33 -1.98 -3.80
N GLY A 71 -0.87 -2.93 -3.01
CA GLY A 71 -1.53 -4.21 -2.83
C GLY A 71 -0.67 -5.24 -2.13
N HIS A 72 -1.10 -6.49 -2.20
CA HIS A 72 -0.43 -7.62 -1.59
C HIS A 72 -0.39 -8.80 -2.55
N VAL A 73 0.71 -9.56 -2.52
CA VAL A 73 0.83 -10.82 -3.24
C VAL A 73 0.84 -11.99 -2.26
N TYR A 74 0.15 -13.06 -2.65
CA TYR A 74 -0.02 -14.26 -1.85
C TYR A 74 0.39 -15.49 -2.65
N LEU A 75 1.22 -16.35 -2.02
CA LEU A 75 1.45 -17.72 -2.49
C LEU A 75 0.53 -18.65 -1.73
N MET A 76 -0.28 -19.37 -2.47
CA MET A 76 -1.26 -20.32 -1.97
C MET A 76 -0.89 -21.74 -2.39
N TYR A 77 -1.20 -22.73 -1.57
CA TYR A 77 -0.99 -24.15 -1.86
C TYR A 77 -2.21 -24.98 -1.51
N ASN A 78 -2.53 -25.92 -2.38
CA ASN A 78 -3.59 -26.89 -2.17
C ASN A 78 -2.97 -28.28 -1.93
N LYS A 79 -2.99 -28.75 -0.68
CA LYS A 79 -2.37 -30.02 -0.28
C LYS A 79 -2.98 -31.24 -0.98
N ARG A 80 -4.27 -31.17 -1.37
CA ARG A 80 -4.95 -32.29 -2.03
C ARG A 80 -4.50 -32.46 -3.47
N SER A 81 -4.34 -31.36 -4.19
CA SER A 81 -3.97 -31.39 -5.62
C SER A 81 -2.47 -31.19 -5.85
N GLY A 82 -1.67 -30.84 -4.83
CA GLY A 82 -0.25 -30.51 -4.96
C GLY A 82 0.03 -29.24 -5.75
N LYS A 83 -0.99 -28.39 -5.97
CA LYS A 83 -0.86 -27.22 -6.81
C LYS A 83 -0.64 -25.95 -6.00
N ASN A 84 0.15 -25.03 -6.58
CA ASN A 84 0.30 -23.65 -6.14
C ASN A 84 -0.56 -22.71 -6.97
N CYS A 85 -0.88 -21.56 -6.38
CA CYS A 85 -1.51 -20.42 -7.04
C CYS A 85 -0.91 -19.15 -6.46
N VAL A 86 -0.65 -18.14 -7.28
CA VAL A 86 -0.23 -16.80 -6.82
C VAL A 86 -1.33 -15.81 -7.13
N ALA A 87 -1.78 -15.10 -6.10
CA ALA A 87 -2.77 -14.03 -6.21
C ALA A 87 -2.13 -12.68 -5.86
N ALA A 88 -2.08 -11.75 -6.81
CA ALA A 88 -1.67 -10.37 -6.61
C ALA A 88 -2.92 -9.50 -6.47
N ILE A 89 -3.28 -9.10 -5.26
CA ILE A 89 -4.52 -8.40 -4.92
C ILE A 89 -4.22 -6.93 -4.66
N LYS A 90 -4.88 -6.05 -5.40
CA LYS A 90 -4.74 -4.59 -5.26
C LYS A 90 -5.48 -4.07 -4.03
N THR A 91 -4.91 -3.04 -3.42
CA THR A 91 -5.54 -2.22 -2.38
C THR A 91 -5.59 -0.73 -2.75
N ALA A 92 -4.89 -0.35 -3.84
CA ALA A 92 -4.91 0.99 -4.42
C ALA A 92 -5.51 0.97 -5.83
N TYR A 93 -6.04 2.12 -6.26
CA TYR A 93 -6.61 2.34 -7.61
C TYR A 93 -7.70 1.32 -8.00
N LEU A 94 -8.56 0.97 -7.05
CA LEU A 94 -9.62 -0.04 -7.24
C LEU A 94 -10.73 0.40 -8.20
N SER A 95 -10.87 1.70 -8.44
CA SER A 95 -11.81 2.27 -9.43
C SER A 95 -11.32 2.13 -10.88
N THR A 96 -10.02 1.89 -11.09
CA THR A 96 -9.37 1.91 -12.40
C THR A 96 -8.67 0.60 -12.69
N LYS A 97 -8.79 0.09 -13.93
CA LYS A 97 -7.98 -1.02 -14.40
C LYS A 97 -6.55 -0.55 -14.63
N THR A 98 -5.59 -1.13 -13.92
CA THR A 98 -4.16 -0.86 -14.08
C THR A 98 -3.42 -2.16 -14.40
N THR A 99 -2.27 -2.05 -15.07
CA THR A 99 -1.42 -3.22 -15.32
C THR A 99 -1.08 -3.89 -14.00
N THR A 100 -1.50 -5.13 -13.86
CA THR A 100 -1.30 -5.92 -12.65
C THR A 100 -0.87 -7.31 -13.08
N GLY A 101 0.09 -7.90 -12.39
CA GLY A 101 0.61 -9.21 -12.73
C GLY A 101 0.85 -10.08 -11.51
N ALA A 102 0.73 -11.38 -11.72
CA ALA A 102 1.11 -12.44 -10.80
C ALA A 102 2.00 -13.44 -11.53
N SER A 103 3.04 -13.96 -10.87
CA SER A 103 3.98 -14.91 -11.48
C SER A 103 4.46 -15.92 -10.46
N ILE A 104 4.64 -17.17 -10.90
CA ILE A 104 5.25 -18.25 -10.14
C ILE A 104 6.28 -18.97 -11.03
N GLU A 105 7.41 -19.33 -10.45
CA GLU A 105 8.44 -20.18 -11.03
C GLU A 105 8.63 -21.42 -10.16
N VAL A 106 8.59 -22.60 -10.77
CA VAL A 106 8.73 -23.88 -10.09
C VAL A 106 10.10 -24.50 -10.43
N ARG A 107 10.89 -24.86 -9.43
CA ARG A 107 12.22 -25.45 -9.63
C ARG A 107 12.13 -26.78 -10.41
N GLY A 108 12.82 -26.86 -11.53
CA GLY A 108 12.74 -28.02 -12.43
C GLY A 108 11.38 -28.19 -13.13
N GLY A 109 10.54 -27.16 -13.06
CA GLY A 109 9.25 -27.08 -13.75
C GLY A 109 9.21 -25.87 -14.68
N GLY A 110 8.00 -25.35 -14.88
CA GLY A 110 7.76 -24.18 -15.70
C GLY A 110 7.60 -22.90 -14.88
N ARG A 111 7.36 -21.82 -15.60
CA ARG A 111 6.87 -20.55 -15.09
C ARG A 111 5.43 -20.37 -15.56
N SER A 112 4.58 -19.85 -14.69
CA SER A 112 3.26 -19.35 -15.05
C SER A 112 3.16 -17.88 -14.66
N GLU A 113 2.52 -17.12 -15.52
CA GLU A 113 2.37 -15.68 -15.35
C GLU A 113 1.04 -15.21 -15.94
N ASP A 114 0.38 -14.31 -15.24
CA ASP A 114 -0.79 -13.59 -15.73
C ASP A 114 -0.54 -12.09 -15.59
N VAL A 115 -0.62 -11.33 -16.70
CA VAL A 115 -0.37 -9.89 -16.74
C VAL A 115 -1.36 -9.22 -17.67
N GLN A 116 -2.27 -8.45 -17.10
CA GLN A 116 -3.23 -7.66 -17.87
C GLN A 116 -3.62 -6.38 -17.12
N LYS A 117 -4.56 -5.61 -17.65
CA LYS A 117 -5.19 -4.48 -16.95
C LYS A 117 -6.33 -4.99 -16.09
N TYR A 118 -6.08 -5.15 -14.80
CA TYR A 118 -7.05 -5.59 -13.81
C TYR A 118 -7.51 -4.46 -12.89
N ARG A 119 -8.76 -4.54 -12.45
CA ARG A 119 -9.31 -3.65 -11.43
C ARG A 119 -8.91 -4.09 -10.02
N PHE A 120 -8.91 -5.40 -9.74
CA PHE A 120 -8.81 -5.93 -8.39
C PHE A 120 -7.63 -6.85 -8.17
N TYR A 121 -7.37 -7.81 -9.05
CA TYR A 121 -6.31 -8.81 -8.88
C TYR A 121 -5.86 -9.43 -10.22
N ALA A 122 -4.68 -10.04 -10.19
CA ALA A 122 -4.17 -10.99 -11.17
C ALA A 122 -3.91 -12.33 -10.46
N GLU A 123 -3.96 -13.45 -11.22
CA GLU A 123 -3.81 -14.80 -10.67
C GLU A 123 -3.13 -15.72 -11.69
N THR A 124 -2.14 -16.53 -11.25
CA THR A 124 -1.33 -17.39 -12.14
C THR A 124 -2.05 -18.63 -12.67
N GLY A 125 -3.27 -18.91 -12.23
CA GLY A 125 -3.83 -20.24 -12.37
C GLY A 125 -3.18 -21.25 -11.40
N HIS A 126 -3.52 -22.53 -11.60
CA HIS A 126 -3.08 -23.62 -10.72
C HIS A 126 -1.88 -24.35 -11.30
N VAL A 127 -0.70 -24.18 -10.70
CA VAL A 127 0.57 -24.71 -11.17
C VAL A 127 1.01 -25.89 -10.30
N ASP A 128 1.38 -27.01 -10.90
CA ASP A 128 1.91 -28.17 -10.16
C ASP A 128 3.24 -27.80 -9.48
N GLY A 129 3.28 -27.96 -8.20
CA GLY A 129 4.43 -27.67 -7.35
C GLY A 129 4.64 -28.69 -6.24
N SER A 130 4.02 -29.89 -6.37
CA SER A 130 4.20 -31.01 -5.44
C SER A 130 5.68 -31.29 -5.22
N TRP A 131 6.12 -31.17 -3.96
CA TRP A 131 7.52 -31.43 -3.55
C TRP A 131 8.58 -30.57 -4.24
N LYS A 132 8.20 -29.47 -4.86
CA LYS A 132 9.10 -28.57 -5.58
C LYS A 132 9.17 -27.21 -4.90
N CYS A 133 10.37 -26.64 -4.89
CA CYS A 133 10.53 -25.25 -4.43
C CYS A 133 9.96 -24.27 -5.44
N VAL A 134 9.44 -23.16 -4.97
CA VAL A 134 8.88 -22.11 -5.82
C VAL A 134 9.42 -20.74 -5.45
N LYS A 135 9.45 -19.85 -6.46
CA LYS A 135 9.54 -18.40 -6.31
C LYS A 135 8.24 -17.79 -6.77
N TYR A 136 7.90 -16.61 -6.27
CA TYR A 136 6.67 -15.95 -6.66
C TYR A 136 6.77 -14.44 -6.59
N TRP A 137 6.01 -13.74 -7.45
CA TRP A 137 5.93 -12.29 -7.52
C TRP A 137 4.51 -11.83 -7.82
N GLY A 138 4.20 -10.63 -7.34
CA GLY A 138 3.07 -9.85 -7.77
C GLY A 138 3.48 -8.40 -7.94
N TRP A 139 2.86 -7.71 -8.88
CA TRP A 139 3.08 -6.28 -9.10
C TRP A 139 1.83 -5.63 -9.63
N THR A 140 1.75 -4.31 -9.44
CA THR A 140 0.73 -3.48 -10.05
C THR A 140 1.27 -2.08 -10.30
N ARG A 141 0.75 -1.41 -11.33
CA ARG A 141 1.11 -0.04 -11.65
C ARG A 141 0.03 0.94 -11.23
N ASP A 142 0.42 2.20 -11.09
CA ASP A 142 -0.49 3.32 -10.97
C ASP A 142 -1.26 3.53 -12.29
N PRO A 143 -2.32 4.38 -12.32
CA PRO A 143 -3.08 4.66 -13.55
C PRO A 143 -2.27 5.24 -14.69
N SER A 144 -1.18 5.97 -14.40
CA SER A 144 -0.28 6.51 -15.43
C SER A 144 0.68 5.46 -16.01
N GLY A 145 0.81 4.30 -15.36
CA GLY A 145 1.74 3.24 -15.73
C GLY A 145 3.21 3.52 -15.41
N ARG A 146 3.51 4.65 -14.75
CA ARG A 146 4.88 5.10 -14.47
C ARG A 146 5.43 4.56 -13.15
N VAL A 147 4.58 4.38 -12.15
CA VAL A 147 4.97 3.90 -10.83
C VAL A 147 4.54 2.46 -10.68
N GLU A 148 5.49 1.57 -10.40
CA GLU A 148 5.23 0.15 -10.15
C GLU A 148 5.45 -0.18 -8.68
N ALA A 149 4.50 -0.89 -8.08
CA ALA A 149 4.63 -1.52 -6.78
C ALA A 149 4.80 -3.03 -6.96
N ARG A 150 5.81 -3.61 -6.33
CA ARG A 150 6.17 -5.02 -6.47
C ARG A 150 6.38 -5.69 -5.11
N GLY A 151 6.03 -6.98 -5.01
CA GLY A 151 6.29 -7.83 -3.86
C GLY A 151 6.47 -9.28 -4.28
N GLY A 152 7.01 -10.09 -3.37
CA GLY A 152 7.21 -11.51 -3.65
C GLY A 152 8.45 -12.06 -2.97
N ARG A 153 8.88 -13.25 -3.39
CA ARG A 153 10.08 -13.92 -2.93
C ARG A 153 10.91 -14.43 -4.10
N ASN A 154 12.12 -13.88 -4.26
CA ASN A 154 13.07 -14.27 -5.32
C ASN A 154 14.04 -15.39 -4.87
N SER A 155 13.83 -16.00 -3.72
CA SER A 155 14.53 -17.18 -3.28
C SER A 155 13.64 -18.41 -3.36
N TRP A 156 14.23 -19.58 -3.60
CA TRP A 156 13.52 -20.84 -3.56
C TRP A 156 12.98 -21.13 -2.17
N GLY A 157 11.74 -21.54 -2.06
CA GLY A 157 11.11 -21.91 -0.81
C GLY A 157 9.80 -22.66 -1.04
N ASN A 158 9.12 -23.03 0.04
CA ASN A 158 7.93 -23.89 -0.02
C ASN A 158 8.23 -25.22 -0.72
N CYS A 159 9.39 -25.85 -0.39
CA CYS A 159 9.91 -27.02 -1.10
C CYS A 159 9.24 -28.34 -0.74
N ALA A 160 8.51 -28.39 0.39
CA ALA A 160 7.89 -29.61 0.91
C ALA A 160 6.36 -29.68 0.72
N GLY A 161 5.82 -28.69 0.06
CA GLY A 161 4.35 -28.66 -0.19
C GLY A 161 3.56 -28.16 1.02
#